data_69220969b3ececf643fcaa313f898fe9
#
_entry.id   69220969b3ececf643fcaa313f898fe9
#
_cell.length_a   1.000
_cell.length_b   1.000
_cell.length_c   1.000
_cell.angle_alpha   90.00
_cell.angle_beta   90.00
_cell.angle_gamma   90.00
#
_symmetry.space_group_name_H-M   'P 1'
#
loop_
_entity.id
_entity.type
_entity.pdbx_description
1 polymer ?
#
loop_
_entity_poly.entity_id
_entity_poly.type
_entity_poly.pdbx_seq_one_letter_code
_entity_poly.pdbx_strand_id
1 'polypeptide(L)'
;MSGILIRKAESEDARRLADIAYRAWESSILPLLTERPGMREAEQRRLAQVVSETLGRISVAEVDGVVVAWCSRAAKRAYIPFLFVMPELQGNGLGSMLLRRVETILELEGADRVQLETPADNVLAVRFYEKQGYRILAMRPDGRAAHEPFMSVRLEKVLSPFVGVIDDED
;
A
#
# COMPACT_ATOMS: atom_id res chain seq x y z
N MET A 1 8.71 19.00 -14.06
CA MET A 1 8.40 17.62 -13.68
C MET A 1 7.57 16.99 -14.76
N SER A 2 8.09 15.97 -15.23
CA SER A 2 7.58 15.00 -16.15
C SER A 2 6.24 14.44 -15.75
N GLY A 3 5.48 13.91 -16.70
CA GLY A 3 4.11 13.48 -16.48
C GLY A 3 4.01 12.33 -15.48
N ILE A 4 3.18 12.51 -14.43
CA ILE A 4 2.78 11.46 -13.52
C ILE A 4 1.40 10.96 -13.96
N LEU A 5 1.26 9.65 -14.13
CA LEU A 5 -0.01 8.99 -14.45
C LEU A 5 -0.34 7.97 -13.35
N ILE A 6 -1.54 8.07 -12.81
CA ILE A 6 -2.10 7.06 -11.91
C ILE A 6 -3.12 6.25 -12.70
N ARG A 7 -2.94 4.93 -12.74
CA ARG A 7 -3.81 4.02 -13.49
C ARG A 7 -3.95 2.66 -12.79
N LYS A 8 -4.86 1.85 -13.30
CA LYS A 8 -4.98 0.46 -12.89
C LYS A 8 -3.79 -0.35 -13.41
N ALA A 9 -3.32 -1.33 -12.63
CA ALA A 9 -2.29 -2.25 -13.06
C ALA A 9 -2.77 -3.15 -14.21
N GLU A 10 -1.86 -3.48 -15.10
CA GLU A 10 -2.02 -4.41 -16.23
C GLU A 10 -1.10 -5.63 -16.05
N SER A 11 -1.37 -6.70 -16.77
CA SER A 11 -0.59 -7.94 -16.65
C SER A 11 0.91 -7.75 -16.94
N GLU A 12 1.23 -6.85 -17.85
CA GLU A 12 2.60 -6.52 -18.25
C GLU A 12 3.39 -5.84 -17.11
N ASP A 13 2.69 -5.24 -16.15
CA ASP A 13 3.33 -4.57 -15.01
C ASP A 13 3.84 -5.56 -13.95
N ALA A 14 3.34 -6.79 -13.91
CA ALA A 14 3.50 -7.72 -12.79
C ALA A 14 4.96 -7.88 -12.32
N ARG A 15 5.89 -8.06 -13.26
CA ARG A 15 7.31 -8.20 -12.93
C ARG A 15 7.88 -6.93 -12.29
N ARG A 16 7.52 -5.78 -12.82
CA ARG A 16 7.96 -4.49 -12.29
C ARG A 16 7.38 -4.22 -10.91
N LEU A 17 6.12 -4.57 -10.68
CA LEU A 17 5.48 -4.41 -9.38
C LEU A 17 6.15 -5.26 -8.30
N ALA A 18 6.51 -6.50 -8.63
CA ALA A 18 7.25 -7.37 -7.72
C ALA A 18 8.65 -6.80 -7.37
N ASP A 19 9.35 -6.25 -8.37
CA ASP A 19 10.65 -5.61 -8.17
C ASP A 19 10.56 -4.37 -7.27
N ILE A 20 9.56 -3.51 -7.51
CA ILE A 20 9.32 -2.32 -6.67
C ILE A 20 9.06 -2.72 -5.22
N ALA A 21 8.18 -3.70 -5.02
CA ALA A 21 7.85 -4.19 -3.67
C ALA A 21 9.07 -4.74 -2.96
N TYR A 22 9.89 -5.53 -3.65
CA TYR A 22 11.11 -6.09 -3.08
C TYR A 22 12.12 -5.01 -2.69
N ARG A 23 12.36 -4.04 -3.56
CA ARG A 23 13.29 -2.93 -3.28
C ARG A 23 12.81 -2.05 -2.12
N ALA A 24 11.52 -1.78 -2.05
CA ALA A 24 10.94 -1.04 -0.93
C ALA A 24 11.06 -1.84 0.38
N TRP A 25 10.79 -3.14 0.36
CA TRP A 25 10.99 -4.03 1.51
C TRP A 25 12.44 -4.08 1.94
N GLU A 26 13.37 -4.27 1.02
CA GLU A 26 14.82 -4.30 1.28
C GLU A 26 15.30 -3.02 1.97
N SER A 27 14.78 -1.88 1.53
CA SER A 27 15.16 -0.55 2.06
C SER A 27 14.55 -0.24 3.42
N SER A 28 13.28 -0.61 3.64
CA SER A 28 12.50 -0.12 4.79
C SER A 28 12.21 -1.18 5.85
N ILE A 29 12.09 -2.44 5.48
CA ILE A 29 11.69 -3.52 6.37
C ILE A 29 12.87 -4.42 6.75
N LEU A 30 13.66 -4.83 5.76
CA LEU A 30 14.80 -5.70 6.00
C LEU A 30 15.75 -5.18 7.09
N PRO A 31 16.08 -3.86 7.19
CA PRO A 31 16.92 -3.34 8.27
C PRO A 31 16.32 -3.52 9.67
N LEU A 32 15.01 -3.75 9.79
CA LEU A 32 14.33 -4.00 11.06
C LEU A 32 14.38 -5.49 11.47
N LEU A 33 14.84 -6.36 10.57
CA LEU A 33 14.86 -7.80 10.72
C LEU A 33 16.28 -8.33 11.04
N THR A 34 16.32 -9.52 11.61
CA THR A 34 17.56 -10.32 11.63
C THR A 34 17.61 -11.14 10.35
N GLU A 35 18.47 -10.74 9.43
CA GLU A 35 18.60 -11.43 8.14
C GLU A 35 19.11 -12.85 8.29
N ARG A 36 18.46 -13.79 7.60
CA ARG A 36 18.81 -15.22 7.58
C ARG A 36 19.04 -15.69 6.14
N PRO A 37 19.85 -16.76 5.95
CA PRO A 37 20.03 -17.35 4.61
C PRO A 37 18.68 -17.69 3.95
N GLY A 38 18.53 -17.32 2.68
CA GLY A 38 17.31 -17.58 1.89
C GLY A 38 16.14 -16.62 2.14
N MET A 39 16.26 -15.67 3.07
CA MET A 39 15.18 -14.73 3.41
C MET A 39 14.84 -13.82 2.21
N ARG A 40 15.84 -13.31 1.51
CA ARG A 40 15.63 -12.42 0.36
C ARG A 40 14.89 -13.11 -0.78
N GLU A 41 15.31 -14.33 -1.10
CA GLU A 41 14.70 -15.14 -2.15
C GLU A 41 13.27 -15.55 -1.79
N ALA A 42 13.03 -15.87 -0.51
CA ALA A 42 11.69 -16.18 -0.03
C ALA A 42 10.76 -14.98 -0.14
N GLU A 43 11.23 -13.78 0.20
CA GLU A 43 10.45 -12.55 0.09
C GLU A 43 10.19 -12.17 -1.36
N GLN A 44 11.17 -12.33 -2.25
CA GLN A 44 10.96 -12.12 -3.69
C GLN A 44 9.84 -13.01 -4.23
N ARG A 45 9.83 -14.29 -3.87
CA ARG A 45 8.77 -15.24 -4.30
C ARG A 45 7.42 -14.85 -3.71
N ARG A 46 7.38 -14.48 -2.43
CA ARG A 46 6.15 -14.06 -1.76
C ARG A 46 5.55 -12.83 -2.42
N LEU A 47 6.36 -11.81 -2.68
CA LEU A 47 5.90 -10.57 -3.31
C LEU A 47 5.43 -10.78 -4.75
N ALA A 48 6.11 -11.63 -5.52
CA ALA A 48 5.67 -12.01 -6.86
C ALA A 48 4.31 -12.71 -6.83
N GLN A 49 4.08 -13.59 -5.87
CA GLN A 49 2.78 -14.25 -5.68
C GLN A 49 1.70 -13.25 -5.27
N VAL A 50 1.98 -12.35 -4.33
CA VAL A 50 1.06 -11.28 -3.92
C VAL A 50 0.61 -10.46 -5.14
N VAL A 51 1.53 -10.02 -5.97
CA VAL A 51 1.22 -9.26 -7.19
C VAL A 51 0.32 -10.07 -8.11
N SER A 52 0.65 -11.33 -8.36
CA SER A 52 -0.14 -12.22 -9.22
C SER A 52 -1.59 -12.39 -8.71
N GLU A 53 -1.76 -12.57 -7.41
CA GLU A 53 -3.08 -12.81 -6.80
C GLU A 53 -3.93 -11.53 -6.67
N THR A 54 -3.30 -10.36 -6.66
CA THR A 54 -4.00 -9.09 -6.37
C THR A 54 -4.01 -8.09 -7.54
N LEU A 55 -3.50 -8.48 -8.71
CA LEU A 55 -3.28 -7.57 -9.84
C LEU A 55 -4.48 -6.70 -10.19
N GLY A 56 -5.68 -7.27 -10.19
CA GLY A 56 -6.92 -6.55 -10.48
C GLY A 56 -7.32 -5.49 -9.43
N ARG A 57 -6.64 -5.46 -8.29
CA ARG A 57 -6.89 -4.52 -7.19
C ARG A 57 -5.69 -3.61 -6.92
N ILE A 58 -4.80 -3.47 -7.87
CA ILE A 58 -3.60 -2.63 -7.79
C ILE A 58 -3.78 -1.39 -8.64
N SER A 59 -3.48 -0.23 -8.05
CA SER A 59 -3.28 1.03 -8.76
C SER A 59 -1.78 1.34 -8.80
N VAL A 60 -1.30 1.81 -9.93
CA VAL A 60 0.11 2.12 -10.17
C VAL A 60 0.32 3.60 -10.46
N ALA A 61 1.49 4.09 -10.13
CA ALA A 61 1.98 5.40 -10.56
C ALA A 61 3.11 5.23 -11.55
N GLU A 62 2.97 5.87 -12.70
CA GLU A 62 4.01 6.03 -13.70
C GLU A 62 4.62 7.43 -13.62
N VAL A 63 5.91 7.50 -13.79
CA VAL A 63 6.64 8.74 -14.07
C VAL A 63 7.33 8.56 -15.41
N ASP A 64 6.96 9.39 -16.38
CA ASP A 64 7.49 9.31 -17.76
C ASP A 64 7.34 7.92 -18.40
N GLY A 65 6.19 7.28 -18.21
CA GLY A 65 5.91 5.97 -18.78
C GLY A 65 6.53 4.79 -18.03
N VAL A 66 7.21 5.03 -16.90
CA VAL A 66 7.82 3.96 -16.08
C VAL A 66 7.06 3.83 -14.77
N VAL A 67 6.56 2.63 -14.47
CA VAL A 67 5.91 2.34 -13.18
C VAL A 67 6.95 2.39 -12.06
N VAL A 68 6.68 3.20 -11.03
CA VAL A 68 7.62 3.47 -9.92
C VAL A 68 7.00 3.28 -8.54
N ALA A 69 5.70 3.08 -8.47
CA ALA A 69 4.98 2.89 -7.21
C ALA A 69 3.66 2.16 -7.44
N TRP A 70 3.13 1.51 -6.41
CA TRP A 70 1.84 0.89 -6.47
C TRP A 70 1.17 0.76 -5.10
N CYS A 71 -0.15 0.67 -5.11
CA CYS A 71 -0.98 0.49 -3.93
C CYS A 71 -2.08 -0.53 -4.22
N SER A 72 -2.34 -1.43 -3.30
CA SER A 72 -3.41 -2.43 -3.43
C SER A 72 -4.51 -2.21 -2.41
N ARG A 73 -5.70 -2.74 -2.72
CA ARG A 73 -6.83 -2.85 -1.79
C ARG A 73 -7.25 -4.30 -1.61
N ALA A 74 -7.80 -4.62 -0.44
CA ALA A 74 -8.32 -5.95 -0.16
C ALA A 74 -9.62 -6.23 -0.93
N ALA A 75 -9.93 -7.51 -1.15
CA ALA A 75 -11.10 -7.92 -1.93
C ALA A 75 -12.43 -7.75 -1.19
N LYS A 76 -12.44 -7.94 0.13
CA LYS A 76 -13.69 -8.11 0.90
C LYS A 76 -13.87 -7.10 2.05
N ARG A 77 -12.92 -6.18 2.22
CA ARG A 77 -12.97 -5.18 3.29
C ARG A 77 -12.24 -3.91 2.87
N ALA A 78 -12.58 -2.79 3.47
CA ALA A 78 -11.89 -1.51 3.26
C ALA A 78 -10.54 -1.52 3.99
N TYR A 79 -9.55 -2.11 3.33
CA TYR A 79 -8.21 -2.32 3.86
C TYR A 79 -7.18 -2.19 2.74
N ILE A 80 -6.06 -1.55 3.07
CA ILE A 80 -4.93 -1.37 2.16
C ILE A 80 -3.78 -2.27 2.63
N PRO A 81 -3.56 -3.44 1.96
CA PRO A 81 -2.49 -4.36 2.33
C PRO A 81 -1.09 -3.84 2.01
N PHE A 82 -0.94 -3.13 0.90
CA PHE A 82 0.38 -2.73 0.40
C PHE A 82 0.36 -1.35 -0.25
N LEU A 83 1.40 -0.58 0.06
CA LEU A 83 1.78 0.65 -0.62
C LEU A 83 3.30 0.66 -0.73
N PHE A 84 3.80 0.64 -1.95
CA PHE A 84 5.24 0.63 -2.23
C PHE A 84 5.62 1.73 -3.21
N VAL A 85 6.68 2.44 -2.88
CA VAL A 85 7.31 3.45 -3.75
C VAL A 85 8.79 3.09 -3.90
N MET A 86 9.31 3.19 -5.12
CA MET A 86 10.75 3.03 -5.35
C MET A 86 11.52 3.90 -4.35
N PRO A 87 12.52 3.34 -3.62
CA PRO A 87 13.21 4.07 -2.57
C PRO A 87 13.76 5.43 -3.00
N GLU A 88 14.29 5.52 -4.21
CA GLU A 88 14.88 6.74 -4.79
C GLU A 88 13.84 7.84 -5.05
N LEU A 89 12.55 7.49 -5.12
CA LEU A 89 11.46 8.41 -5.44
C LEU A 89 10.53 8.68 -4.26
N GLN A 90 10.84 8.17 -3.08
CA GLN A 90 10.11 8.50 -1.86
C GLN A 90 10.26 9.98 -1.53
N GLY A 91 9.26 10.56 -0.87
CA GLY A 91 9.25 11.98 -0.53
C GLY A 91 8.83 12.92 -1.67
N ASN A 92 8.36 12.40 -2.81
CA ASN A 92 7.91 13.19 -3.97
C ASN A 92 6.38 13.20 -4.16
N GLY A 93 5.62 12.74 -3.16
CA GLY A 93 4.16 12.76 -3.21
C GLY A 93 3.50 11.60 -3.95
N LEU A 94 4.25 10.64 -4.50
CA LEU A 94 3.69 9.49 -5.23
C LEU A 94 2.84 8.59 -4.33
N GLY A 95 3.31 8.33 -3.11
CA GLY A 95 2.56 7.56 -2.12
C GLY A 95 1.24 8.22 -1.75
N SER A 96 1.22 9.53 -1.56
CA SER A 96 0.01 10.31 -1.27
C SER A 96 -0.99 10.26 -2.43
N MET A 97 -0.53 10.36 -3.65
CA MET A 97 -1.38 10.30 -4.85
C MET A 97 -2.03 8.93 -5.01
N LEU A 98 -1.25 7.85 -4.83
CA LEU A 98 -1.75 6.48 -4.90
C LEU A 98 -2.73 6.17 -3.77
N LEU A 99 -2.40 6.57 -2.56
CA LEU A 99 -3.25 6.35 -1.39
C LEU A 99 -4.61 7.02 -1.59
N ARG A 100 -4.62 8.27 -2.05
CA ARG A 100 -5.84 9.01 -2.35
C ARG A 100 -6.66 8.36 -3.45
N ARG A 101 -6.01 7.82 -4.48
CA ARG A 101 -6.69 7.08 -5.56
C ARG A 101 -7.42 5.85 -5.01
N VAL A 102 -6.76 5.06 -4.18
CA VAL A 102 -7.35 3.86 -3.58
C VAL A 102 -8.46 4.24 -2.59
N GLU A 103 -8.28 5.28 -1.80
CA GLU A 103 -9.33 5.81 -0.91
C GLU A 103 -10.57 6.22 -1.71
N THR A 104 -10.40 6.91 -2.83
CA THR A 104 -11.52 7.28 -3.72
C THR A 104 -12.25 6.05 -4.25
N ILE A 105 -11.54 5.00 -4.66
CA ILE A 105 -12.16 3.75 -5.09
C ILE A 105 -12.99 3.13 -3.96
N LEU A 106 -12.46 3.09 -2.75
CA LEU A 106 -13.16 2.56 -1.58
C LEU A 106 -14.39 3.40 -1.23
N GLU A 107 -14.32 4.73 -1.31
CA GLU A 107 -15.47 5.62 -1.13
C GLU A 107 -16.57 5.35 -2.14
N LEU A 108 -16.22 5.17 -3.42
CA LEU A 108 -17.15 4.82 -4.47
C LEU A 108 -17.78 3.42 -4.27
N GLU A 109 -17.09 2.53 -3.60
CA GLU A 109 -17.60 1.21 -3.18
C GLU A 109 -18.43 1.29 -1.88
N GLY A 110 -18.61 2.47 -1.30
CA GLY A 110 -19.46 2.71 -0.13
C GLY A 110 -18.73 2.58 1.21
N ALA A 111 -17.40 2.51 1.23
CA ALA A 111 -16.65 2.46 2.46
C ALA A 111 -16.68 3.83 3.18
N ASP A 112 -16.95 3.81 4.49
CA ASP A 112 -16.93 4.99 5.35
C ASP A 112 -15.60 5.16 6.11
N ARG A 113 -14.74 4.17 6.05
CA ARG A 113 -13.40 4.15 6.66
C ARG A 113 -12.51 3.16 5.97
N VAL A 114 -11.21 3.32 6.15
CA VAL A 114 -10.19 2.38 5.66
C VAL A 114 -9.14 2.14 6.73
N GLN A 115 -8.65 0.92 6.79
CA GLN A 115 -7.60 0.51 7.71
C GLN A 115 -6.37 0.00 6.97
N LEU A 116 -5.23 0.09 7.64
CA LEU A 116 -3.97 -0.51 7.21
C LEU A 116 -3.09 -0.82 8.43
N GLU A 117 -2.04 -1.58 8.20
CA GLU A 117 -1.05 -1.90 9.21
C GLU A 117 0.36 -1.68 8.68
N THR A 118 1.26 -1.27 9.57
CA THR A 118 2.69 -1.15 9.30
C THR A 118 3.48 -1.51 10.56
N PRO A 119 4.74 -1.99 10.45
CA PRO A 119 5.58 -2.18 11.61
C PRO A 119 5.74 -0.89 12.42
N ALA A 120 5.63 -1.00 13.75
CA ALA A 120 5.75 0.17 14.64
C ALA A 120 7.12 0.86 14.50
N ASP A 121 8.16 0.08 14.23
CA ASP A 121 9.52 0.59 14.06
C ASP A 121 9.75 1.30 12.72
N ASN A 122 8.80 1.16 11.78
CA ASN A 122 8.81 1.94 10.55
C ASN A 122 8.22 3.33 10.77
N VAL A 123 8.96 4.15 11.51
CA VAL A 123 8.53 5.48 11.97
C VAL A 123 8.16 6.40 10.79
N LEU A 124 8.90 6.31 9.69
CA LEU A 124 8.62 7.13 8.50
C LEU A 124 7.26 6.79 7.90
N ALA A 125 6.91 5.51 7.82
CA ALA A 125 5.60 5.08 7.32
C ALA A 125 4.48 5.53 8.27
N VAL A 126 4.63 5.35 9.57
CA VAL A 126 3.63 5.78 10.56
C VAL A 126 3.37 7.28 10.43
N ARG A 127 4.41 8.10 10.39
CA ARG A 127 4.30 9.56 10.21
C ARG A 127 3.65 9.93 8.87
N PHE A 128 4.01 9.21 7.81
CA PHE A 128 3.38 9.41 6.50
C PHE A 128 1.86 9.21 6.57
N TYR A 129 1.42 8.10 7.15
CA TYR A 129 -0.01 7.83 7.27
C TYR A 129 -0.73 8.81 8.18
N GLU A 130 -0.13 9.22 9.29
CA GLU A 130 -0.71 10.26 10.15
C GLU A 130 -0.89 11.59 9.40
N LYS A 131 0.07 12.01 8.58
CA LYS A 131 -0.07 13.18 7.71
C LYS A 131 -1.16 13.04 6.65
N GLN A 132 -1.48 11.81 6.24
CA GLN A 132 -2.58 11.53 5.31
C GLN A 132 -3.96 11.48 6.00
N GLY A 133 -4.01 11.69 7.30
CA GLY A 133 -5.26 11.71 8.08
C GLY A 133 -5.60 10.39 8.76
N TYR A 134 -4.69 9.44 8.78
CA TYR A 134 -4.84 8.20 9.54
C TYR A 134 -4.51 8.43 11.00
N ARG A 135 -5.23 7.74 11.88
CA ARG A 135 -4.95 7.71 13.32
C ARG A 135 -4.62 6.29 13.77
N ILE A 136 -3.76 6.17 14.75
CA ILE A 136 -3.41 4.90 15.36
C ILE A 136 -4.61 4.40 16.18
N LEU A 137 -5.06 3.17 15.90
CA LEU A 137 -6.11 2.50 16.65
C LEU A 137 -5.55 1.55 17.71
N ALA A 138 -4.51 0.80 17.34
CA ALA A 138 -3.97 -0.25 18.18
C ALA A 138 -2.53 -0.57 17.81
N MET A 139 -1.80 -1.09 18.77
CA MET A 139 -0.53 -1.77 18.59
C MET A 139 -0.69 -3.22 19.00
N ARG A 140 -0.19 -4.13 18.19
CA ARG A 140 -0.26 -5.57 18.50
C ARG A 140 0.95 -6.31 17.93
N PRO A 141 1.33 -7.46 18.52
CA PRO A 141 2.33 -8.33 17.90
C PRO A 141 1.85 -8.76 16.51
N ASP A 142 2.71 -8.64 15.51
CA ASP A 142 2.39 -9.17 14.19
C ASP A 142 2.55 -10.69 14.20
N GLY A 143 1.42 -11.40 14.14
CA GLY A 143 1.40 -12.87 14.13
C GLY A 143 1.79 -13.50 12.80
N ARG A 144 2.17 -12.71 11.80
CA ARG A 144 2.50 -13.24 10.47
C ARG A 144 3.87 -13.86 10.35
N ALA A 145 4.78 -13.51 11.24
CA ALA A 145 6.10 -14.13 11.29
C ALA A 145 6.32 -14.73 12.66
N ALA A 146 6.10 -16.03 12.80
CA ALA A 146 6.37 -16.77 14.04
C ALA A 146 7.84 -16.64 14.52
N HIS A 147 8.68 -16.02 13.71
CA HIS A 147 10.12 -15.90 13.93
C HIS A 147 10.60 -14.48 14.21
N GLU A 148 9.74 -13.48 14.03
CA GLU A 148 10.10 -12.08 14.21
C GLU A 148 8.93 -11.32 14.83
N PRO A 149 8.97 -11.10 16.15
CA PRO A 149 7.92 -10.39 16.85
C PRO A 149 8.00 -8.90 16.51
N PHE A 150 7.42 -8.52 15.38
CA PHE A 150 7.13 -7.11 15.16
C PHE A 150 5.93 -6.69 15.97
N MET A 151 6.01 -5.50 16.53
CA MET A 151 4.82 -4.77 16.91
C MET A 151 4.29 -4.10 15.63
N SER A 152 3.06 -4.42 15.27
CA SER A 152 2.34 -3.73 14.19
C SER A 152 1.48 -2.62 14.77
N VAL A 153 1.45 -1.50 14.06
CA VAL A 153 0.51 -0.41 14.30
C VAL A 153 -0.63 -0.54 13.29
N ARG A 154 -1.86 -0.62 13.79
CA ARG A 154 -3.07 -0.49 12.98
C ARG A 154 -3.50 0.96 12.95
N LEU A 155 -3.72 1.49 11.75
CA LEU A 155 -4.19 2.84 11.52
C LEU A 155 -5.51 2.83 10.76
N GLU A 156 -6.32 3.85 10.98
CA GLU A 156 -7.61 4.04 10.35
C GLU A 156 -7.80 5.48 9.90
N LYS A 157 -8.43 5.65 8.76
CA LYS A 157 -8.92 6.94 8.27
C LYS A 157 -10.42 6.86 8.01
N VAL A 158 -11.15 7.87 8.47
CA VAL A 158 -12.56 8.07 8.12
C VAL A 158 -12.62 8.63 6.71
N LEU A 159 -13.44 8.00 5.87
CA LEU A 159 -13.71 8.40 4.51
C LEU A 159 -15.07 9.09 4.43
N SER A 160 -15.29 9.85 3.35
CA SER A 160 -16.61 10.42 3.05
C SER A 160 -17.20 9.61 1.89
N PRO A 161 -18.00 8.56 2.17
CA PRO A 161 -18.56 7.74 1.11
C PRO A 161 -19.41 8.58 0.19
N PHE A 162 -19.34 8.30 -1.12
CA PHE A 162 -20.18 8.94 -2.10
C PHE A 162 -21.64 8.54 -1.84
N VAL A 163 -22.40 9.45 -1.27
CA VAL A 163 -23.86 9.34 -1.18
C VAL A 163 -24.39 9.86 -2.51
N GLY A 164 -24.80 8.95 -3.39
CA GLY A 164 -25.50 9.36 -4.60
C GLY A 164 -26.71 10.21 -4.20
N VAL A 165 -26.80 11.42 -4.71
CA VAL A 165 -28.01 12.21 -4.61
C VAL A 165 -29.04 11.45 -5.43
N ILE A 166 -29.97 10.78 -4.77
CA ILE A 166 -31.19 10.33 -5.39
C ILE A 166 -31.99 11.61 -5.57
N ASP A 167 -31.95 12.19 -6.78
CA ASP A 167 -32.89 13.18 -7.16
C ASP A 167 -34.28 12.47 -7.24
N ASP A 168 -35.02 12.52 -6.15
CA ASP A 168 -36.44 12.28 -6.17
C ASP A 168 -37.08 13.45 -6.91
N GLU A 169 -37.06 13.39 -8.22
CA GLU A 169 -37.99 14.21 -9.02
C GLU A 169 -39.34 13.49 -9.04
N ASP A 170 -40.29 14.01 -8.28
CA ASP A 170 -41.74 13.82 -8.45
C ASP A 170 -42.23 14.47 -9.74
#